data_b2b2e68733db4fcbd531c098a9154810
#
_entry.id   b2b2e68733db4fcbd531c098a9154810
#
_cell.length_a   1.000
_cell.length_b   1.000
_cell.length_c   1.000
_cell.angle_alpha   90.00
_cell.angle_beta   90.00
_cell.angle_gamma   90.00
#
_symmetry.space_group_name_H-M   'P 1'
#
loop_
_entity.id
_entity.type
_entity.pdbx_description
1 polymer ?
#
loop_
_entity_poly.entity_id
_entity_poly.type
_entity_poly.pdbx_seq_one_letter_code
_entity_poly.pdbx_strand_id
1 'polypeptide(L)'
;MGTYWWRQQDKENTVHWISWEKLTKSKGQGGLGFRDMHGFNIAMLSKQIWRMIEHPDSLCAQILKARYFPDTHVLEAVLKEGISYAWRSLLHGIQLIKEGYVWQVGDGTSIRIWSDPWLPRPWARRVMTPRGGNLLEFVSDLICPITGNWDEQLVRDTFWTEDAECILKIPVREGVQDFIAWQFDPKGVHSVKSAYKLHTHLEKMEKDGGAGSSSMVTGMLDTCQDDTWKRIWKLPCPRNIQMFAWRVKHESLALRTNLTRRGIPIEDKSCLFCGRAEEDGAHLFIKCKVVKEVWRELSMEAERMELEGISSVHAMMDFLWTLEEQKRVRILTSWWLWWSNRNKVREGELPWSAGEVARRTRSYAMEYQEIFTKKPEKHRVDRWNPPQDEMFKVNVDGSFVTGENHAGWGVVARDSAGAVICARAGRQEQVGDAFGAEVNAMAQGVALAAELGLLRVSFETDSQLLADAMDLHKADSSAYSAVIEDTKLQLKLWFSRHVIVSCRREANSVAHELASLGRLCEINHSMQWDDDVPAAVAACVQADLPGHR
;
A
#
# COMPACT_ATOMS: atom_id res chain seq x y z
N MET A 1 22.84 11.69 9.24
CA MET A 1 22.48 10.46 8.49
C MET A 1 23.32 10.31 7.22
N GLY A 2 23.39 11.31 6.33
CA GLY A 2 24.22 11.22 5.12
C GLY A 2 25.68 10.90 5.41
N THR A 3 26.28 11.55 6.41
CA THR A 3 27.64 11.27 6.85
C THR A 3 27.81 9.82 7.33
N TYR A 4 26.86 9.30 8.10
CA TYR A 4 26.87 7.91 8.56
C TYR A 4 26.77 6.91 7.39
N TRP A 5 25.91 7.15 6.42
CA TRP A 5 25.74 6.29 5.26
C TRP A 5 26.98 6.24 4.36
N TRP A 6 27.64 7.39 4.18
CA TRP A 6 28.83 7.47 3.32
C TRP A 6 30.14 7.24 4.06
N ARG A 7 30.10 7.06 5.40
CA ARG A 7 31.29 6.85 6.21
C ARG A 7 31.95 5.53 5.83
N GLN A 8 33.23 5.62 5.43
CA GLN A 8 34.12 4.46 5.35
C GLN A 8 34.82 4.30 6.70
N GLN A 9 35.08 3.04 7.13
CA GLN A 9 35.84 2.79 8.35
C GLN A 9 37.13 3.62 8.33
N ASP A 10 37.41 4.31 9.40
CA ASP A 10 38.64 5.08 9.69
C ASP A 10 38.92 6.36 8.89
N LYS A 11 37.97 6.95 8.16
CA LYS A 11 38.17 8.25 7.52
C LYS A 11 37.21 9.32 8.06
N GLU A 12 37.73 10.40 8.59
CA GLU A 12 36.94 11.54 9.09
C GLU A 12 36.24 12.30 7.96
N ASN A 13 36.87 12.42 6.79
CA ASN A 13 36.29 13.10 5.63
C ASN A 13 35.77 12.11 4.59
N THR A 14 34.46 12.00 4.47
CA THR A 14 33.79 11.12 3.51
C THR A 14 33.10 11.89 2.42
N VAL A 15 33.20 11.40 1.19
CA VAL A 15 32.50 12.00 0.03
C VAL A 15 31.04 11.64 0.05
N HIS A 16 30.17 12.62 0.16
CA HIS A 16 28.74 12.47 -0.02
C HIS A 16 28.42 12.44 -1.52
N TRP A 17 28.36 11.24 -2.11
CA TRP A 17 28.11 11.07 -3.54
C TRP A 17 26.74 11.54 -3.98
N ILE A 18 25.73 11.35 -3.15
CA ILE A 18 24.34 11.70 -3.40
C ILE A 18 23.78 12.34 -2.13
N SER A 19 23.01 13.42 -2.27
CA SER A 19 22.41 14.12 -1.13
C SER A 19 21.43 13.22 -0.39
N TRP A 20 21.25 13.46 0.92
CA TRP A 20 20.29 12.71 1.73
C TRP A 20 18.88 12.84 1.18
N GLU A 21 18.49 14.02 0.73
CA GLU A 21 17.19 14.28 0.11
C GLU A 21 16.92 13.39 -1.12
N LYS A 22 17.94 13.18 -1.97
CA LYS A 22 17.80 12.23 -3.09
C LYS A 22 17.71 10.79 -2.63
N LEU A 23 18.43 10.40 -1.56
CA LEU A 23 18.39 9.04 -1.01
C LEU A 23 17.03 8.70 -0.38
N THR A 24 16.32 9.68 0.17
CA THR A 24 14.97 9.50 0.75
C THR A 24 13.88 9.34 -0.30
N LYS A 25 14.10 9.78 -1.55
CA LYS A 25 13.14 9.54 -2.63
C LYS A 25 12.89 8.05 -2.84
N SER A 26 11.72 7.72 -3.38
CA SER A 26 11.38 6.34 -3.71
C SER A 26 12.34 5.75 -4.74
N LYS A 27 12.47 4.42 -4.77
CA LYS A 27 13.29 3.72 -5.76
C LYS A 27 12.90 4.04 -7.20
N GLY A 28 11.62 4.26 -7.48
CA GLY A 28 11.11 4.67 -8.78
C GLY A 28 11.46 6.11 -9.16
N GLN A 29 11.87 6.93 -8.21
CA GLN A 29 12.31 8.32 -8.40
C GLN A 29 13.82 8.49 -8.28
N GLY A 30 14.58 7.40 -8.35
CA GLY A 30 16.04 7.41 -8.28
C GLY A 30 16.61 7.42 -6.86
N GLY A 31 15.79 7.37 -5.82
CA GLY A 31 16.24 7.23 -4.44
C GLY A 31 16.48 5.78 -4.03
N LEU A 32 16.77 5.58 -2.76
CA LEU A 32 16.86 4.26 -2.11
C LEU A 32 15.65 3.97 -1.20
N GLY A 33 14.75 4.94 -1.04
CA GLY A 33 13.57 4.82 -0.17
C GLY A 33 13.94 4.91 1.31
N PHE A 34 15.02 5.60 1.66
CA PHE A 34 15.31 5.91 3.06
C PHE A 34 14.21 6.82 3.61
N ARG A 35 13.90 6.61 4.87
CA ARG A 35 12.93 7.47 5.54
C ARG A 35 13.55 8.83 5.83
N ASP A 36 12.79 9.90 5.55
CA ASP A 36 13.11 11.19 6.12
C ASP A 36 12.91 11.12 7.64
N MET A 37 13.96 11.46 8.39
CA MET A 37 13.95 11.28 9.86
C MET A 37 13.05 12.30 10.55
N HIS A 38 12.87 13.48 9.95
CA HIS A 38 12.01 14.51 10.52
C HIS A 38 10.54 14.07 10.43
N GLY A 39 10.06 13.75 9.23
CA GLY A 39 8.70 13.26 9.03
C GLY A 39 8.43 11.95 9.76
N PHE A 40 9.42 11.05 9.82
CA PHE A 40 9.28 9.81 10.60
C PHE A 40 9.13 10.10 12.11
N ASN A 41 9.88 11.06 12.66
CA ASN A 41 9.74 11.46 14.06
C ASN A 41 8.35 12.07 14.33
N ILE A 42 7.84 12.94 13.45
CA ILE A 42 6.47 13.49 13.56
C ILE A 42 5.43 12.37 13.56
N ALA A 43 5.57 11.37 12.67
CA ALA A 43 4.69 10.22 12.64
C ALA A 43 4.77 9.34 13.92
N MET A 44 5.92 9.26 14.56
CA MET A 44 6.07 8.59 15.85
C MET A 44 5.42 9.39 16.99
N LEU A 45 5.56 10.71 16.98
CA LEU A 45 4.92 11.60 17.95
C LEU A 45 3.39 11.56 17.79
N SER A 46 2.88 11.54 16.57
CA SER A 46 1.43 11.39 16.33
C SER A 46 0.88 10.07 16.88
N LYS A 47 1.65 8.96 16.82
CA LYS A 47 1.21 7.70 17.44
C LYS A 47 1.10 7.78 18.97
N GLN A 48 1.90 8.61 19.62
CA GLN A 48 1.76 8.81 21.08
C GLN A 48 0.48 9.58 21.42
N ILE A 49 0.14 10.61 20.64
CA ILE A 49 -1.13 11.34 20.78
C ILE A 49 -2.31 10.42 20.49
N TRP A 50 -2.21 9.62 19.42
CA TRP A 50 -3.27 8.66 19.09
C TRP A 50 -3.53 7.67 20.23
N ARG A 51 -2.49 7.17 20.88
CA ARG A 51 -2.62 6.31 22.07
C ARG A 51 -3.35 6.99 23.24
N MET A 52 -3.21 8.32 23.38
CA MET A 52 -3.94 9.07 24.40
C MET A 52 -5.43 9.20 24.05
N ILE A 53 -5.77 9.23 22.76
CA ILE A 53 -7.16 9.20 22.27
C ILE A 53 -7.77 7.81 22.48
N GLU A 54 -7.06 6.74 22.11
CA GLU A 54 -7.51 5.34 22.27
C GLU A 54 -7.61 4.91 23.74
N HIS A 55 -6.72 5.42 24.61
CA HIS A 55 -6.62 5.02 26.02
C HIS A 55 -6.56 6.25 26.94
N PRO A 56 -7.66 7.02 27.04
CA PRO A 56 -7.72 8.23 27.84
C PRO A 56 -7.51 7.97 29.35
N ASP A 57 -7.81 6.75 29.80
CA ASP A 57 -7.65 6.31 31.20
C ASP A 57 -6.23 5.89 31.56
N SER A 58 -5.31 5.86 30.61
CA SER A 58 -3.91 5.55 30.91
C SER A 58 -3.28 6.65 31.76
N LEU A 59 -2.41 6.26 32.71
CA LEU A 59 -1.73 7.21 33.60
C LEU A 59 -1.04 8.34 32.85
N CYS A 60 -0.41 8.03 31.72
CA CYS A 60 0.23 9.02 30.87
C CYS A 60 -0.77 10.06 30.31
N ALA A 61 -1.91 9.57 29.79
CA ALA A 61 -2.98 10.45 29.26
C ALA A 61 -3.57 11.34 30.37
N GLN A 62 -3.85 10.78 31.54
CA GLN A 62 -4.40 11.52 32.68
C GLN A 62 -3.45 12.62 33.16
N ILE A 63 -2.15 12.33 33.33
CA ILE A 63 -1.14 13.32 33.76
C ILE A 63 -1.02 14.45 32.74
N LEU A 64 -0.95 14.12 31.45
CA LEU A 64 -0.80 15.12 30.40
C LEU A 64 -2.09 15.95 30.23
N LYS A 65 -3.27 15.31 30.37
CA LYS A 65 -4.56 16.01 30.37
C LYS A 65 -4.64 17.02 31.49
N ALA A 66 -4.42 16.60 32.73
CA ALA A 66 -4.49 17.48 33.90
C ALA A 66 -3.57 18.69 33.80
N ARG A 67 -2.41 18.54 33.13
CA ARG A 67 -1.41 19.62 33.04
C ARG A 67 -1.60 20.55 31.84
N TYR A 68 -2.01 20.03 30.68
CA TYR A 68 -1.93 20.78 29.42
C TYR A 68 -3.27 21.06 28.76
N PHE A 69 -4.31 20.25 29.00
CA PHE A 69 -5.65 20.39 28.40
C PHE A 69 -6.77 19.86 29.33
N PRO A 70 -6.88 20.37 30.60
CA PRO A 70 -7.78 19.80 31.60
C PRO A 70 -9.25 19.79 31.16
N ASP A 71 -9.69 20.85 30.47
CA ASP A 71 -11.09 21.10 30.12
C ASP A 71 -11.41 20.87 28.65
N THR A 72 -10.43 20.47 27.83
CA THR A 72 -10.57 20.35 26.37
C THR A 72 -10.13 18.98 25.89
N HIS A 73 -10.37 18.70 24.60
CA HIS A 73 -9.85 17.51 23.96
C HIS A 73 -8.37 17.67 23.58
N VAL A 74 -7.60 16.58 23.55
CA VAL A 74 -6.16 16.63 23.21
C VAL A 74 -5.88 17.27 21.85
N LEU A 75 -6.79 17.13 20.89
CA LEU A 75 -6.67 17.74 19.57
C LEU A 75 -6.83 19.27 19.59
N GLU A 76 -7.45 19.83 20.62
CA GLU A 76 -7.61 21.27 20.82
C GLU A 76 -6.46 21.90 21.60
N ALA A 77 -5.53 21.08 22.09
CA ALA A 77 -4.41 21.57 22.86
C ALA A 77 -3.54 22.55 22.05
N VAL A 78 -3.23 23.67 22.67
CA VAL A 78 -2.47 24.77 22.06
C VAL A 78 -1.12 24.99 22.74
N LEU A 79 -0.22 25.64 22.03
CA LEU A 79 1.08 26.04 22.56
C LEU A 79 0.86 27.14 23.64
N LYS A 80 1.35 26.89 24.87
CA LYS A 80 1.35 27.87 25.97
C LYS A 80 2.80 28.13 26.40
N GLU A 81 3.03 29.23 27.09
CA GLU A 81 4.35 29.46 27.71
C GLU A 81 4.61 28.48 28.84
N GLY A 82 5.91 28.12 29.05
CA GLY A 82 6.34 27.25 30.15
C GLY A 82 6.06 25.75 29.96
N ILE A 83 5.73 25.30 28.76
CA ILE A 83 5.51 23.86 28.48
C ILE A 83 6.82 23.09 28.41
N SER A 84 6.77 21.81 28.79
CA SER A 84 7.93 20.92 28.69
C SER A 84 8.35 20.68 27.24
N TYR A 85 9.62 20.35 27.04
CA TYR A 85 10.16 19.99 25.72
C TYR A 85 9.39 18.80 25.10
N ALA A 86 9.07 17.80 25.91
CA ALA A 86 8.31 16.63 25.48
C ALA A 86 6.93 17.01 24.95
N TRP A 87 6.18 17.84 25.69
CA TRP A 87 4.86 18.29 25.24
C TRP A 87 4.92 19.13 23.98
N ARG A 88 5.90 20.03 23.88
CA ARG A 88 6.15 20.80 22.66
C ARG A 88 6.37 19.90 21.44
N SER A 89 7.12 18.81 21.60
CA SER A 89 7.32 17.83 20.54
C SER A 89 6.02 17.13 20.16
N LEU A 90 5.20 16.74 21.15
CA LEU A 90 3.90 16.09 20.90
C LEU A 90 2.93 16.99 20.13
N LEU A 91 2.97 18.31 20.31
CA LEU A 91 2.12 19.24 19.55
C LEU A 91 2.34 19.16 18.03
N HIS A 92 3.56 18.84 17.55
CA HIS A 92 3.79 18.57 16.13
C HIS A 92 3.06 17.30 15.65
N GLY A 93 2.94 16.29 16.53
CA GLY A 93 2.15 15.08 16.24
C GLY A 93 0.64 15.36 16.15
N ILE A 94 0.12 16.30 16.97
CA ILE A 94 -1.30 16.71 16.95
C ILE A 94 -1.66 17.31 15.59
N GLN A 95 -0.80 18.15 15.01
CA GLN A 95 -1.07 18.74 13.69
C GLN A 95 -1.26 17.65 12.62
N LEU A 96 -0.40 16.63 12.62
CA LEU A 96 -0.53 15.53 11.66
C LEU A 96 -1.82 14.72 11.88
N ILE A 97 -2.24 14.52 13.13
CA ILE A 97 -3.51 13.83 13.42
C ILE A 97 -4.69 14.65 12.90
N LYS A 98 -4.70 15.97 13.08
CA LYS A 98 -5.77 16.85 12.58
C LYS A 98 -5.97 16.73 11.07
N GLU A 99 -4.91 16.43 10.34
CA GLU A 99 -4.96 16.20 8.89
C GLU A 99 -5.42 14.77 8.51
N GLY A 100 -5.56 13.85 9.47
CA GLY A 100 -5.84 12.46 9.14
C GLY A 100 -6.96 11.78 9.93
N TYR A 101 -7.51 12.40 10.97
CA TYR A 101 -8.62 11.78 11.71
C TYR A 101 -9.98 12.05 11.04
N VAL A 102 -10.91 11.18 11.30
CA VAL A 102 -12.32 11.30 10.91
C VAL A 102 -13.18 10.79 12.05
N TRP A 103 -14.31 11.45 12.29
CA TRP A 103 -15.33 10.93 13.17
C TRP A 103 -16.10 9.80 12.50
N GLN A 104 -16.28 8.72 13.20
CA GLN A 104 -17.21 7.64 12.83
C GLN A 104 -18.54 7.88 13.54
N VAL A 105 -19.61 7.88 12.75
CA VAL A 105 -20.96 8.12 13.23
C VAL A 105 -21.48 6.89 13.97
N GLY A 106 -21.80 7.06 15.22
CA GLY A 106 -22.59 6.11 16.02
C GLY A 106 -24.00 6.64 16.16
N ASP A 107 -24.32 7.26 17.30
CA ASP A 107 -25.61 7.94 17.56
C ASP A 107 -25.66 9.39 17.05
N GLY A 108 -24.54 9.94 16.59
CA GLY A 108 -24.44 11.28 16.04
C GLY A 108 -24.48 12.42 17.05
N THR A 109 -24.54 12.14 18.35
CA THR A 109 -24.76 13.15 19.41
C THR A 109 -23.53 13.99 19.72
N SER A 110 -22.32 13.49 19.40
CA SER A 110 -21.04 14.16 19.68
C SER A 110 -20.45 14.87 18.48
N ILE A 111 -20.98 14.67 17.28
CA ILE A 111 -20.41 15.17 16.02
C ILE A 111 -21.17 16.41 15.55
N ARG A 112 -20.46 17.51 15.38
CA ARG A 112 -21.02 18.74 14.81
C ARG A 112 -21.00 18.68 13.29
N ILE A 113 -22.17 18.80 12.67
CA ILE A 113 -22.36 18.69 11.21
C ILE A 113 -21.37 19.57 10.43
N TRP A 114 -21.27 20.84 10.81
CA TRP A 114 -20.62 21.86 9.99
C TRP A 114 -19.13 22.05 10.28
N SER A 115 -18.63 21.61 11.43
CA SER A 115 -17.26 21.88 11.86
C SER A 115 -16.37 20.63 11.92
N ASP A 116 -16.95 19.49 12.22
CA ASP A 116 -16.15 18.28 12.44
C ASP A 116 -15.85 17.53 11.13
N PRO A 117 -14.73 16.83 11.03
CA PRO A 117 -14.42 15.97 9.90
C PRO A 117 -15.07 14.59 10.11
N TRP A 118 -16.22 14.35 9.49
CA TRP A 118 -16.97 13.11 9.65
C TRP A 118 -17.36 12.42 8.32
N LEU A 119 -17.11 13.07 7.17
CA LEU A 119 -17.33 12.46 5.87
C LEU A 119 -16.14 11.56 5.48
N PRO A 120 -16.35 10.32 5.03
CA PRO A 120 -15.31 9.37 4.68
C PRO A 120 -14.68 9.67 3.30
N ARG A 121 -14.29 10.93 3.08
CA ARG A 121 -13.60 11.38 1.87
C ARG A 121 -12.13 11.58 2.14
N PRO A 122 -11.23 11.26 1.21
CA PRO A 122 -9.78 11.35 1.44
C PRO A 122 -9.30 12.74 1.89
N TRP A 123 -9.90 13.84 1.38
CA TRP A 123 -9.42 15.18 1.63
C TRP A 123 -10.49 16.17 2.10
N ALA A 124 -11.75 16.01 1.70
CA ALA A 124 -12.87 16.86 2.08
C ALA A 124 -13.74 16.18 3.16
N ARG A 125 -13.18 15.97 4.35
CA ARG A 125 -13.84 15.24 5.46
C ARG A 125 -14.92 16.06 6.18
N ARG A 126 -15.06 17.33 5.85
CA ARG A 126 -16.16 18.20 6.31
C ARG A 126 -17.17 18.38 5.19
N VAL A 127 -18.38 18.74 5.55
CA VAL A 127 -19.39 19.12 4.57
C VAL A 127 -18.92 20.34 3.77
N MET A 128 -19.13 20.30 2.46
CA MET A 128 -18.82 21.43 1.57
C MET A 128 -19.99 22.38 1.44
N THR A 129 -21.20 21.90 1.72
CA THR A 129 -22.43 22.69 1.74
C THR A 129 -22.32 23.81 2.78
N PRO A 130 -22.53 25.09 2.41
CA PRO A 130 -22.52 26.19 3.37
C PRO A 130 -23.67 26.03 4.38
N ARG A 131 -23.39 26.29 5.67
CA ARG A 131 -24.42 26.22 6.72
C ARG A 131 -25.58 27.16 6.46
N GLY A 132 -25.31 28.35 5.94
CA GLY A 132 -26.33 29.41 5.78
C GLY A 132 -27.07 29.69 7.07
N GLY A 133 -28.41 29.73 7.01
CA GLY A 133 -29.30 29.90 8.16
C GLY A 133 -29.78 28.57 8.77
N ASN A 134 -29.16 27.45 8.48
CA ASN A 134 -29.59 26.13 8.96
C ASN A 134 -29.37 26.01 10.48
N LEU A 135 -30.38 25.49 11.19
CA LEU A 135 -30.39 25.35 12.65
C LEU A 135 -29.88 24.01 13.13
N LEU A 136 -29.73 23.02 12.23
CA LEU A 136 -29.20 21.70 12.57
C LEU A 136 -27.76 21.87 13.07
N GLU A 137 -27.42 21.21 14.17
CA GLU A 137 -26.11 21.33 14.80
C GLU A 137 -25.34 20.02 14.87
N PHE A 138 -26.02 18.95 15.27
CA PHE A 138 -25.42 17.64 15.47
C PHE A 138 -25.85 16.65 14.38
N VAL A 139 -25.02 15.65 14.13
CA VAL A 139 -25.31 14.61 13.15
C VAL A 139 -26.57 13.80 13.53
N SER A 140 -26.85 13.66 14.84
CA SER A 140 -28.09 13.09 15.36
C SER A 140 -29.37 13.79 14.83
N ASP A 141 -29.28 15.07 14.50
CA ASP A 141 -30.42 15.81 13.94
C ASP A 141 -30.82 15.34 12.52
N LEU A 142 -29.91 14.60 11.86
CA LEU A 142 -30.11 14.02 10.52
C LEU A 142 -30.62 12.58 10.57
N ILE A 143 -30.72 11.99 11.76
CA ILE A 143 -31.12 10.59 11.97
C ILE A 143 -32.60 10.57 12.36
N CYS A 144 -33.39 9.78 11.64
CA CYS A 144 -34.81 9.60 11.98
C CYS A 144 -34.96 8.84 13.31
N PRO A 145 -35.58 9.45 14.34
CA PRO A 145 -35.67 8.83 15.66
C PRO A 145 -36.58 7.58 15.71
N ILE A 146 -37.37 7.34 14.66
CA ILE A 146 -38.27 6.18 14.59
C ILE A 146 -37.56 4.98 13.96
N THR A 147 -36.76 5.22 12.91
CA THR A 147 -36.13 4.15 12.14
C THR A 147 -34.67 3.89 12.56
N GLY A 148 -34.04 4.84 13.27
CA GLY A 148 -32.62 4.79 13.58
C GLY A 148 -31.68 4.96 12.37
N ASN A 149 -32.24 5.27 11.19
CA ASN A 149 -31.50 5.48 9.95
C ASN A 149 -31.49 6.96 9.56
N TRP A 150 -30.75 7.31 8.51
CA TRP A 150 -30.75 8.65 7.96
C TRP A 150 -32.18 9.06 7.54
N ASP A 151 -32.57 10.32 7.86
CA ASP A 151 -33.71 10.95 7.22
C ASP A 151 -33.29 11.39 5.82
N GLU A 152 -33.54 10.53 4.83
CA GLU A 152 -33.07 10.72 3.46
C GLU A 152 -33.59 12.03 2.85
N GLN A 153 -34.85 12.39 3.11
CA GLN A 153 -35.45 13.60 2.58
C GLN A 153 -34.77 14.83 3.19
N LEU A 154 -34.60 14.84 4.51
CA LEU A 154 -33.94 15.94 5.23
C LEU A 154 -32.48 16.12 4.77
N VAL A 155 -31.75 15.02 4.58
CA VAL A 155 -30.38 15.05 4.09
C VAL A 155 -30.30 15.63 2.68
N ARG A 156 -31.17 15.19 1.76
CA ARG A 156 -31.19 15.70 0.37
C ARG A 156 -31.62 17.16 0.27
N ASP A 157 -32.52 17.61 1.14
CA ASP A 157 -32.97 19.02 1.16
C ASP A 157 -31.95 19.95 1.82
N THR A 158 -31.09 19.42 2.71
CA THR A 158 -30.10 20.20 3.48
C THR A 158 -28.76 20.35 2.77
N PHE A 159 -28.30 19.30 2.09
CA PHE A 159 -26.94 19.25 1.56
C PHE A 159 -26.90 19.23 0.02
N TRP A 160 -25.81 19.73 -0.52
CA TRP A 160 -25.52 19.52 -1.94
C TRP A 160 -25.43 18.04 -2.26
N THR A 161 -25.71 17.69 -3.50
CA THR A 161 -25.80 16.28 -3.97
C THR A 161 -24.57 15.47 -3.56
N GLU A 162 -23.36 16.04 -3.69
CA GLU A 162 -22.11 15.36 -3.37
C GLU A 162 -21.96 15.06 -1.87
N ASP A 163 -22.42 15.97 -1.01
CA ASP A 163 -22.44 15.75 0.44
C ASP A 163 -23.52 14.75 0.82
N ALA A 164 -24.75 14.92 0.29
CA ALA A 164 -25.89 14.06 0.58
C ALA A 164 -25.60 12.60 0.21
N GLU A 165 -25.08 12.36 -1.00
CA GLU A 165 -24.69 10.99 -1.41
C GLU A 165 -23.60 10.38 -0.53
N CYS A 166 -22.67 11.19 -0.03
CA CYS A 166 -21.65 10.72 0.89
C CYS A 166 -22.22 10.39 2.26
N ILE A 167 -23.11 11.23 2.79
CA ILE A 167 -23.77 11.03 4.09
C ILE A 167 -24.61 9.75 4.08
N LEU A 168 -25.43 9.56 3.08
CA LEU A 168 -26.33 8.40 2.96
C LEU A 168 -25.59 7.06 2.83
N LYS A 169 -24.28 7.08 2.48
CA LYS A 169 -23.43 5.87 2.44
C LYS A 169 -22.82 5.50 3.79
N ILE A 170 -22.89 6.38 4.79
CA ILE A 170 -22.35 6.12 6.12
C ILE A 170 -23.34 5.22 6.87
N PRO A 171 -22.94 4.03 7.31
CA PRO A 171 -23.82 3.17 8.11
C PRO A 171 -24.03 3.80 9.50
N VAL A 172 -25.29 3.93 9.92
CA VAL A 172 -25.67 4.41 11.25
C VAL A 172 -26.00 3.23 12.14
N ARG A 173 -25.72 3.33 13.43
CA ARG A 173 -26.05 2.31 14.41
C ARG A 173 -26.58 2.92 15.69
N GLU A 174 -27.80 2.59 16.04
CA GLU A 174 -28.42 3.00 17.28
C GLU A 174 -27.68 2.40 18.51
N GLY A 175 -27.46 3.19 19.55
CA GLY A 175 -26.85 2.77 20.81
C GLY A 175 -25.32 2.62 20.79
N VAL A 176 -24.66 2.97 19.71
CA VAL A 176 -23.18 3.07 19.65
C VAL A 176 -22.77 4.53 19.73
N GLN A 177 -21.80 4.84 20.58
CA GLN A 177 -21.26 6.20 20.68
C GLN A 177 -20.37 6.54 19.48
N ASP A 178 -20.34 7.83 19.13
CA ASP A 178 -19.41 8.37 18.14
C ASP A 178 -17.95 8.20 18.59
N PHE A 179 -17.06 7.89 17.66
CA PHE A 179 -15.63 7.75 17.97
C PHE A 179 -14.73 8.26 16.85
N ILE A 180 -13.47 8.49 17.18
CA ILE A 180 -12.46 8.98 16.24
C ILE A 180 -11.72 7.80 15.60
N ALA A 181 -11.66 7.77 14.25
CA ALA A 181 -10.92 6.80 13.46
C ALA A 181 -9.83 7.47 12.61
N TRP A 182 -8.89 6.66 12.12
CA TRP A 182 -7.84 7.11 11.23
C TRP A 182 -8.20 6.86 9.76
N GLN A 183 -8.43 7.92 9.01
CA GLN A 183 -8.91 7.87 7.62
C GLN A 183 -7.97 7.13 6.64
N PHE A 184 -6.66 7.13 6.89
CA PHE A 184 -5.65 6.59 5.97
C PHE A 184 -5.27 5.13 6.26
N ASP A 185 -6.14 4.40 6.94
CA ASP A 185 -6.03 2.97 7.17
C ASP A 185 -7.43 2.32 7.03
N PRO A 186 -7.59 1.24 6.25
CA PRO A 186 -8.89 0.59 6.08
C PRO A 186 -9.54 0.10 7.37
N LYS A 187 -8.71 -0.23 8.40
CA LYS A 187 -9.18 -0.65 9.72
C LYS A 187 -9.49 0.53 10.66
N GLY A 188 -9.38 1.77 10.20
CA GLY A 188 -9.55 2.96 11.03
C GLY A 188 -8.45 3.17 12.09
N VAL A 189 -7.37 2.40 12.07
CA VAL A 189 -6.33 2.39 13.10
C VAL A 189 -5.12 3.21 12.68
N HIS A 190 -4.68 4.12 13.54
CA HIS A 190 -3.48 4.92 13.28
C HIS A 190 -2.21 4.08 13.35
N SER A 191 -1.41 4.12 12.30
CA SER A 191 -0.07 3.52 12.27
C SER A 191 1.00 4.56 11.90
N VAL A 192 2.22 4.39 12.43
CA VAL A 192 3.36 5.25 12.04
C VAL A 192 3.60 5.22 10.53
N LYS A 193 3.30 4.08 9.87
CA LYS A 193 3.45 3.94 8.42
C LYS A 193 2.45 4.80 7.64
N SER A 194 1.17 4.78 8.01
CA SER A 194 0.13 5.57 7.35
C SER A 194 0.31 7.07 7.65
N ALA A 195 0.65 7.42 8.90
CA ALA A 195 0.96 8.79 9.30
C ALA A 195 2.17 9.38 8.56
N TYR A 196 3.25 8.59 8.40
CA TYR A 196 4.42 9.01 7.62
C TYR A 196 4.10 9.22 6.13
N LYS A 197 3.25 8.38 5.56
CA LYS A 197 2.77 8.55 4.17
C LYS A 197 1.98 9.87 4.03
N LEU A 198 1.07 10.14 4.96
CA LEU A 198 0.31 11.40 4.97
C LEU A 198 1.26 12.61 5.08
N HIS A 199 2.18 12.62 6.05
CA HIS A 199 3.15 13.69 6.21
C HIS A 199 3.95 13.95 4.93
N THR A 200 4.47 12.90 4.30
CA THR A 200 5.24 13.02 3.05
C THR A 200 4.38 13.57 1.90
N HIS A 201 3.09 13.26 1.89
CA HIS A 201 2.16 13.78 0.89
C HIS A 201 1.90 15.28 1.10
N LEU A 202 1.62 15.69 2.34
CA LEU A 202 1.41 17.11 2.69
C LEU A 202 2.65 17.96 2.36
N GLU A 203 3.85 17.51 2.72
CA GLU A 203 5.09 18.20 2.35
C GLU A 203 5.30 18.36 0.84
N LYS A 204 4.87 17.40 0.04
CA LYS A 204 4.92 17.52 -1.41
C LYS A 204 3.98 18.59 -1.92
N MET A 205 2.74 18.62 -1.41
CA MET A 205 1.76 19.63 -1.79
C MET A 205 2.21 21.05 -1.45
N GLU A 206 2.84 21.23 -0.29
CA GLU A 206 3.40 22.53 0.11
C GLU A 206 4.54 22.99 -0.82
N LYS A 207 5.42 22.05 -1.23
CA LYS A 207 6.56 22.32 -2.13
C LYS A 207 6.14 22.59 -3.57
N ASP A 208 5.08 21.96 -4.03
CA ASP A 208 4.56 22.12 -5.41
C ASP A 208 3.67 23.39 -5.56
N GLY A 209 3.61 24.23 -4.52
CA GLY A 209 3.05 25.59 -4.57
C GLY A 209 1.55 25.66 -4.77
N GLY A 210 0.75 24.96 -3.96
CA GLY A 210 -0.66 25.32 -3.71
C GLY A 210 -1.59 25.54 -4.93
N ALA A 211 -1.23 25.12 -6.10
CA ALA A 211 -2.01 25.34 -7.31
C ALA A 211 -3.14 24.29 -7.40
N GLY A 212 -4.35 24.72 -7.02
CA GLY A 212 -5.60 24.13 -7.49
C GLY A 212 -6.02 22.80 -6.90
N SER A 213 -6.96 22.89 -6.00
CA SER A 213 -7.68 21.80 -5.29
C SER A 213 -8.34 20.72 -6.18
N SER A 214 -8.26 20.82 -7.49
CA SER A 214 -8.99 19.93 -8.45
C SER A 214 -8.21 18.73 -8.98
N SER A 215 -6.91 18.60 -8.66
CA SER A 215 -6.04 17.52 -9.15
C SER A 215 -5.82 16.38 -8.15
N MET A 216 -6.57 16.33 -7.05
CA MET A 216 -6.26 15.46 -5.91
C MET A 216 -6.58 13.96 -6.11
N VAL A 217 -7.48 13.61 -7.01
CA VAL A 217 -7.83 12.19 -7.24
C VAL A 217 -6.83 11.49 -8.16
N THR A 218 -6.12 12.24 -9.01
CA THR A 218 -5.13 11.71 -9.96
C THR A 218 -3.69 11.72 -9.41
N GLY A 219 -3.41 12.38 -8.30
CA GLY A 219 -2.06 12.54 -7.71
C GLY A 219 -1.49 11.30 -7.02
N MET A 220 -2.25 10.21 -6.89
CA MET A 220 -1.68 8.89 -6.57
C MET A 220 -1.05 8.20 -7.79
N LEU A 221 -1.28 8.73 -8.99
CA LEU A 221 -0.63 8.30 -10.23
C LEU A 221 0.54 9.24 -10.50
N ASP A 222 1.71 8.76 -10.22
CA ASP A 222 3.04 9.29 -10.49
C ASP A 222 3.12 10.15 -11.77
N THR A 223 3.28 11.46 -11.60
CA THR A 223 3.67 12.36 -12.70
C THR A 223 5.09 12.01 -13.16
N CYS A 224 5.22 11.59 -14.41
CA CYS A 224 6.47 11.42 -15.18
C CYS A 224 7.58 10.66 -14.41
N GLN A 225 7.33 9.40 -14.08
CA GLN A 225 8.36 8.52 -13.52
C GLN A 225 9.28 8.09 -14.65
N ASP A 226 10.57 8.38 -14.51
CA ASP A 226 11.60 7.73 -15.31
C ASP A 226 11.59 6.21 -14.98
N ASP A 227 10.87 5.44 -15.82
CA ASP A 227 10.72 4.00 -15.66
C ASP A 227 12.05 3.25 -15.58
N THR A 228 13.13 3.86 -16.05
CA THR A 228 14.49 3.30 -15.98
C THR A 228 14.90 3.04 -14.54
N TRP A 229 14.51 3.90 -13.57
CA TRP A 229 14.80 3.67 -12.16
C TRP A 229 14.12 2.42 -11.63
N LYS A 230 12.85 2.21 -11.96
CA LYS A 230 12.11 1.00 -11.54
C LYS A 230 12.70 -0.25 -12.20
N ARG A 231 13.11 -0.16 -13.46
CA ARG A 231 13.70 -1.27 -14.22
C ARG A 231 15.03 -1.74 -13.62
N ILE A 232 15.89 -0.82 -13.09
CA ILE A 232 17.14 -1.18 -12.41
C ILE A 232 16.87 -2.16 -11.25
N TRP A 233 15.84 -1.90 -10.43
CA TRP A 233 15.51 -2.72 -9.27
C TRP A 233 14.76 -4.03 -9.60
N LYS A 234 14.31 -4.18 -10.86
CA LYS A 234 13.69 -5.39 -11.39
C LYS A 234 14.65 -6.27 -12.19
N LEU A 235 15.91 -5.85 -12.37
CA LEU A 235 16.91 -6.65 -13.07
C LEU A 235 17.06 -8.03 -12.41
N PRO A 236 17.09 -9.13 -13.19
CA PRO A 236 17.31 -10.47 -12.68
C PRO A 236 18.81 -10.70 -12.37
N CYS A 237 19.29 -9.98 -11.37
CA CYS A 237 20.67 -10.05 -10.88
C CYS A 237 20.75 -9.66 -9.40
N PRO A 238 21.85 -10.01 -8.70
CA PRO A 238 22.04 -9.66 -7.31
C PRO A 238 22.01 -8.16 -7.01
N ARG A 239 21.64 -7.82 -5.76
CA ARG A 239 21.49 -6.43 -5.29
C ARG A 239 22.74 -5.56 -5.45
N ASN A 240 23.93 -6.13 -5.37
CA ASN A 240 25.20 -5.42 -5.58
C ASN A 240 25.32 -4.88 -7.02
N ILE A 241 24.87 -5.66 -8.04
CA ILE A 241 24.86 -5.22 -9.43
C ILE A 241 23.75 -4.19 -9.66
N GLN A 242 22.56 -4.37 -9.08
CA GLN A 242 21.49 -3.38 -9.14
C GLN A 242 21.96 -2.04 -8.50
N MET A 243 22.62 -2.10 -7.35
CA MET A 243 23.19 -0.93 -6.68
C MET A 243 24.31 -0.28 -7.51
N PHE A 244 25.13 -1.08 -8.17
CA PHE A 244 26.14 -0.58 -9.09
C PHE A 244 25.52 0.16 -10.28
N ALA A 245 24.51 -0.43 -10.94
CA ALA A 245 23.78 0.20 -12.03
C ALA A 245 23.10 1.52 -11.60
N TRP A 246 22.53 1.55 -10.40
CA TRP A 246 21.97 2.75 -9.78
C TRP A 246 23.05 3.82 -9.58
N ARG A 247 24.24 3.45 -9.08
CA ARG A 247 25.38 4.36 -8.93
C ARG A 247 25.93 4.87 -10.27
N VAL A 248 25.94 4.02 -11.30
CA VAL A 248 26.32 4.42 -12.66
C VAL A 248 25.36 5.50 -13.16
N LYS A 249 24.03 5.27 -13.08
CA LYS A 249 23.03 6.25 -13.53
C LYS A 249 23.11 7.57 -12.76
N HIS A 250 23.51 7.55 -11.49
CA HIS A 250 23.75 8.76 -10.68
C HIS A 250 25.14 9.39 -10.88
N GLU A 251 25.98 8.87 -11.74
CA GLU A 251 27.37 9.30 -11.92
C GLU A 251 28.16 9.36 -10.59
N SER A 252 27.83 8.44 -9.67
CA SER A 252 28.33 8.43 -8.29
C SER A 252 29.40 7.37 -8.03
N LEU A 253 30.04 6.86 -9.08
CA LEU A 253 31.22 6.02 -8.97
C LEU A 253 32.45 6.86 -8.65
N ALA A 254 33.37 6.32 -7.84
CA ALA A 254 34.61 6.98 -7.44
C ALA A 254 35.68 6.93 -8.57
N LEU A 255 35.31 7.43 -9.74
CA LEU A 255 36.21 7.65 -10.88
C LEU A 255 37.12 8.85 -10.59
N ARG A 256 38.34 8.88 -11.12
CA ARG A 256 39.28 9.98 -10.91
C ARG A 256 38.70 11.33 -11.32
N THR A 257 38.02 11.41 -12.47
CA THR A 257 37.31 12.62 -12.92
C THR A 257 36.16 13.02 -12.00
N ASN A 258 35.39 12.05 -11.47
CA ASN A 258 34.29 12.33 -10.54
C ASN A 258 34.81 12.82 -9.18
N LEU A 259 35.90 12.27 -8.69
CA LEU A 259 36.56 12.71 -7.46
C LEU A 259 37.07 14.15 -7.59
N THR A 260 37.73 14.50 -8.72
CA THR A 260 38.17 15.88 -9.00
C THR A 260 36.98 16.85 -9.06
N ARG A 261 35.89 16.49 -9.70
CA ARG A 261 34.63 17.29 -9.71
C ARG A 261 34.08 17.55 -8.29
N ARG A 262 34.39 16.66 -7.35
CA ARG A 262 33.97 16.78 -5.94
C ARG A 262 35.00 17.53 -5.07
N GLY A 263 35.99 18.13 -5.70
CA GLY A 263 37.04 18.92 -5.00
C GLY A 263 38.12 18.09 -4.30
N ILE A 264 38.19 16.79 -4.61
CA ILE A 264 39.30 15.95 -4.10
C ILE A 264 40.48 16.11 -5.04
N PRO A 265 41.62 16.59 -4.55
CA PRO A 265 42.81 16.75 -5.37
C PRO A 265 43.31 15.36 -5.82
N ILE A 266 43.39 15.15 -7.11
CA ILE A 266 43.96 13.96 -7.77
C ILE A 266 45.04 14.46 -8.72
N GLU A 267 46.29 14.16 -8.42
CA GLU A 267 47.44 14.59 -9.22
C GLU A 267 47.42 13.91 -10.59
N ASP A 268 47.23 12.61 -10.64
CA ASP A 268 47.11 11.82 -11.86
C ASP A 268 45.69 11.39 -12.12
N LYS A 269 45.06 11.90 -13.20
CA LYS A 269 43.70 11.54 -13.62
C LYS A 269 43.68 10.42 -14.66
N SER A 270 44.83 9.89 -15.07
CA SER A 270 44.95 8.88 -16.10
C SER A 270 44.27 7.55 -15.68
N CYS A 271 43.76 6.82 -16.67
CA CYS A 271 43.17 5.50 -16.46
C CYS A 271 44.18 4.50 -15.92
N LEU A 272 43.84 3.80 -14.82
CA LEU A 272 44.68 2.81 -14.17
C LEU A 272 45.12 1.65 -15.07
N PHE A 273 44.35 1.32 -16.11
CA PHE A 273 44.64 0.22 -17.01
C PHE A 273 45.51 0.62 -18.20
N CYS A 274 45.29 1.79 -18.80
CA CYS A 274 46.00 2.17 -20.01
C CYS A 274 47.02 3.30 -19.83
N GLY A 275 46.92 4.07 -18.76
CA GLY A 275 47.83 5.20 -18.42
C GLY A 275 47.78 6.37 -19.43
N ARG A 276 46.82 6.42 -20.35
CA ARG A 276 46.86 7.38 -21.47
C ARG A 276 45.78 8.45 -21.48
N ALA A 277 44.57 8.10 -21.06
CA ALA A 277 43.43 9.00 -21.08
C ALA A 277 42.88 9.21 -19.68
N GLU A 278 42.13 10.29 -19.46
CA GLU A 278 41.48 10.53 -18.18
C GLU A 278 40.46 9.41 -17.86
N GLU A 279 40.40 9.02 -16.58
CA GLU A 279 39.52 8.01 -16.07
C GLU A 279 38.13 8.60 -15.85
N ASP A 280 37.31 8.60 -16.88
CA ASP A 280 35.88 8.84 -16.80
C ASP A 280 35.09 7.54 -17.05
N GLY A 281 33.76 7.59 -16.91
CA GLY A 281 32.90 6.40 -17.08
C GLY A 281 32.91 5.87 -18.51
N ALA A 282 32.89 6.75 -19.52
CA ALA A 282 32.91 6.35 -20.92
C ALA A 282 34.25 5.68 -21.28
N HIS A 283 35.37 6.26 -20.81
CA HIS A 283 36.66 5.65 -21.06
C HIS A 283 36.80 4.30 -20.33
N LEU A 284 36.49 4.25 -19.06
CA LEU A 284 36.69 3.05 -18.25
C LEU A 284 35.87 1.85 -18.74
N PHE A 285 34.61 2.05 -19.12
CA PHE A 285 33.68 0.96 -19.46
C PHE A 285 33.56 0.67 -20.97
N ILE A 286 33.97 1.62 -21.84
CA ILE A 286 33.68 1.53 -23.29
C ILE A 286 34.92 1.80 -24.16
N LYS A 287 35.67 2.89 -23.91
CA LYS A 287 36.67 3.41 -24.83
C LYS A 287 38.10 2.91 -24.58
N CYS A 288 38.44 2.53 -23.35
CA CYS A 288 39.78 2.07 -22.98
C CYS A 288 40.21 0.88 -23.85
N LYS A 289 41.45 0.91 -24.37
CA LYS A 289 41.99 -0.19 -25.18
C LYS A 289 41.89 -1.56 -24.49
N VAL A 290 42.07 -1.61 -23.19
CA VAL A 290 42.02 -2.86 -22.42
C VAL A 290 40.59 -3.36 -22.23
N VAL A 291 39.62 -2.48 -21.98
CA VAL A 291 38.23 -2.89 -21.87
C VAL A 291 37.64 -3.34 -23.22
N LYS A 292 38.13 -2.79 -24.35
CA LYS A 292 37.72 -3.26 -25.69
C LYS A 292 38.01 -4.75 -25.90
N GLU A 293 39.05 -5.28 -25.30
CA GLU A 293 39.34 -6.72 -25.32
C GLU A 293 38.26 -7.52 -24.56
N VAL A 294 37.79 -7.03 -23.41
CA VAL A 294 36.68 -7.67 -22.67
C VAL A 294 35.42 -7.75 -23.50
N TRP A 295 35.09 -6.67 -24.23
CA TRP A 295 33.92 -6.61 -25.10
C TRP A 295 34.02 -7.62 -26.29
N ARG A 296 35.22 -7.76 -26.91
CA ARG A 296 35.47 -8.74 -27.95
C ARG A 296 35.36 -10.16 -27.40
N GLU A 297 35.97 -10.44 -26.25
CA GLU A 297 35.87 -11.74 -25.59
C GLU A 297 34.42 -12.13 -25.27
N LEU A 298 33.57 -11.16 -24.95
CA LEU A 298 32.13 -11.36 -24.72
C LEU A 298 31.32 -11.49 -26.01
N SER A 299 31.92 -11.26 -27.18
CA SER A 299 31.22 -11.17 -28.47
C SER A 299 30.15 -10.07 -28.53
N MET A 300 30.42 -8.93 -27.89
CA MET A 300 29.49 -7.79 -27.74
C MET A 300 30.07 -6.48 -28.25
N GLU A 301 30.91 -6.55 -29.30
CA GLU A 301 31.57 -5.37 -29.88
C GLU A 301 30.57 -4.43 -30.60
N ALA A 302 29.49 -4.97 -31.16
CA ALA A 302 28.43 -4.17 -31.80
C ALA A 302 27.75 -3.26 -30.77
N GLU A 303 27.35 -3.79 -29.63
CA GLU A 303 26.74 -3.03 -28.53
C GLU A 303 27.70 -2.00 -27.95
N ARG A 304 29.01 -2.34 -27.89
CA ARG A 304 30.05 -1.40 -27.45
C ARG A 304 30.14 -0.20 -28.39
N MET A 305 30.11 -0.44 -29.73
CA MET A 305 30.22 0.64 -30.73
C MET A 305 29.02 1.58 -30.66
N GLU A 306 27.80 1.06 -30.46
CA GLU A 306 26.62 1.88 -30.22
C GLU A 306 26.77 2.76 -28.98
N LEU A 307 27.21 2.16 -27.87
CA LEU A 307 27.46 2.88 -26.61
C LEU A 307 28.58 3.93 -26.72
N GLU A 308 29.60 3.70 -27.57
CA GLU A 308 30.70 4.65 -27.78
C GLU A 308 30.23 5.97 -28.42
N GLY A 309 29.15 5.92 -29.23
CA GLY A 309 28.51 7.08 -29.83
C GLY A 309 27.62 7.89 -28.88
N ILE A 310 27.27 7.37 -27.71
CA ILE A 310 26.36 8.02 -26.79
C ILE A 310 27.14 8.86 -25.76
N SER A 311 26.76 10.15 -25.63
CA SER A 311 27.46 11.10 -24.76
C SER A 311 26.89 11.19 -23.34
N SER A 312 25.65 10.78 -23.13
CA SER A 312 24.93 10.91 -21.85
C SER A 312 24.77 9.55 -21.17
N VAL A 313 25.06 9.49 -19.87
CA VAL A 313 24.83 8.27 -19.05
C VAL A 313 23.35 7.87 -19.04
N HIS A 314 22.42 8.82 -19.05
CA HIS A 314 20.99 8.54 -19.13
C HIS A 314 20.64 7.86 -20.44
N ALA A 315 21.12 8.40 -21.58
CA ALA A 315 20.91 7.79 -22.90
C ALA A 315 21.59 6.41 -23.01
N MET A 316 22.77 6.21 -22.40
CA MET A 316 23.39 4.88 -22.31
C MET A 316 22.51 3.89 -21.55
N MET A 317 21.93 4.30 -20.44
CA MET A 317 21.00 3.45 -19.68
C MET A 317 19.74 3.16 -20.50
N ASP A 318 19.19 4.15 -21.21
CA ASP A 318 18.01 3.94 -22.06
C ASP A 318 18.33 2.97 -23.20
N PHE A 319 19.48 3.09 -23.84
CA PHE A 319 19.95 2.11 -24.83
C PHE A 319 20.04 0.69 -24.26
N LEU A 320 20.58 0.52 -23.05
CA LEU A 320 20.60 -0.80 -22.41
C LEU A 320 19.21 -1.41 -22.26
N TRP A 321 18.17 -0.58 -22.09
CA TRP A 321 16.79 -1.05 -21.97
C TRP A 321 16.15 -1.45 -23.32
N THR A 322 16.74 -1.10 -24.45
CA THR A 322 16.33 -1.61 -25.77
C THR A 322 16.87 -3.02 -26.07
N LEU A 323 17.94 -3.42 -25.37
CA LEU A 323 18.56 -4.73 -25.57
C LEU A 323 17.73 -5.84 -24.90
N GLU A 324 17.90 -7.06 -25.37
CA GLU A 324 17.40 -8.27 -24.70
C GLU A 324 17.91 -8.36 -23.25
N GLU A 325 17.08 -8.90 -22.35
CA GLU A 325 17.38 -8.98 -20.92
C GLU A 325 18.71 -9.68 -20.63
N GLN A 326 19.00 -10.76 -21.32
CA GLN A 326 20.25 -11.51 -21.14
C GLN A 326 21.49 -10.67 -21.52
N LYS A 327 21.44 -9.93 -22.63
CA LYS A 327 22.51 -9.03 -23.05
C LYS A 327 22.71 -7.91 -22.04
N ARG A 328 21.62 -7.31 -21.59
CA ARG A 328 21.62 -6.24 -20.58
C ARG A 328 22.25 -6.69 -19.26
N VAL A 329 21.85 -7.83 -18.72
CA VAL A 329 22.42 -8.41 -17.50
C VAL A 329 23.91 -8.69 -17.70
N ARG A 330 24.30 -9.24 -18.85
CA ARG A 330 25.69 -9.53 -19.18
C ARG A 330 26.57 -8.26 -19.23
N ILE A 331 26.08 -7.18 -19.83
CA ILE A 331 26.80 -5.89 -19.89
C ILE A 331 26.95 -5.32 -18.47
N LEU A 332 25.87 -5.23 -17.69
CA LEU A 332 25.93 -4.67 -16.34
C LEU A 332 26.81 -5.50 -15.40
N THR A 333 26.78 -6.83 -15.54
CA THR A 333 27.67 -7.74 -14.79
C THR A 333 29.13 -7.53 -15.21
N SER A 334 29.42 -7.38 -16.49
CA SER A 334 30.76 -7.08 -17.00
C SER A 334 31.28 -5.75 -16.48
N TRP A 335 30.46 -4.70 -16.51
CA TRP A 335 30.82 -3.38 -15.96
C TRP A 335 31.10 -3.45 -14.45
N TRP A 336 30.27 -4.18 -13.71
CA TRP A 336 30.48 -4.36 -12.27
C TRP A 336 31.77 -5.12 -11.96
N LEU A 337 32.07 -6.19 -12.68
CA LEU A 337 33.32 -6.94 -12.54
C LEU A 337 34.53 -6.10 -12.93
N TRP A 338 34.42 -5.33 -14.02
CA TRP A 338 35.48 -4.43 -14.46
C TRP A 338 35.75 -3.31 -13.46
N TRP A 339 34.68 -2.76 -12.87
CA TRP A 339 34.79 -1.82 -11.73
C TRP A 339 35.49 -2.45 -10.52
N SER A 340 35.15 -3.68 -10.19
CA SER A 340 35.80 -4.42 -9.11
C SER A 340 37.28 -4.67 -9.39
N ASN A 341 37.61 -5.04 -10.65
CA ASN A 341 39.00 -5.21 -11.11
C ASN A 341 39.79 -3.90 -11.00
N ARG A 342 39.19 -2.77 -11.45
CA ARG A 342 39.79 -1.44 -11.32
C ARG A 342 40.09 -1.08 -9.85
N ASN A 343 39.21 -1.40 -8.94
CA ASN A 343 39.41 -1.12 -7.51
C ASN A 343 40.54 -1.98 -6.92
N LYS A 344 40.69 -3.22 -7.33
CA LYS A 344 41.82 -4.09 -6.96
C LYS A 344 43.13 -3.50 -7.42
N VAL A 345 43.23 -3.04 -8.65
CA VAL A 345 44.44 -2.37 -9.19
C VAL A 345 44.77 -1.13 -8.38
N ARG A 346 43.77 -0.34 -7.99
CA ARG A 346 43.96 0.83 -7.12
C ARG A 346 44.57 0.47 -5.74
N GLU A 347 44.22 -0.71 -5.25
CA GLU A 347 44.73 -1.25 -3.96
C GLU A 347 46.04 -1.99 -4.10
N GLY A 348 46.65 -2.00 -5.30
CA GLY A 348 47.95 -2.63 -5.55
C GLY A 348 47.90 -4.10 -5.91
N GLU A 349 46.68 -4.66 -6.10
CA GLU A 349 46.51 -6.04 -6.58
C GLU A 349 46.73 -6.15 -8.10
N LEU A 350 47.12 -7.33 -8.56
CA LEU A 350 47.25 -7.61 -9.98
C LEU A 350 45.89 -7.58 -10.70
N PRO A 351 45.81 -6.97 -11.88
CA PRO A 351 44.56 -6.92 -12.67
C PRO A 351 44.21 -8.32 -13.20
N TRP A 352 42.92 -8.61 -13.26
CA TRP A 352 42.42 -9.75 -14.03
C TRP A 352 42.62 -9.48 -15.53
N SER A 353 42.92 -10.53 -16.29
CA SER A 353 42.98 -10.43 -17.73
C SER A 353 41.57 -10.21 -18.32
N ALA A 354 41.50 -9.72 -19.57
CA ALA A 354 40.23 -9.55 -20.29
C ALA A 354 39.44 -10.88 -20.40
N GLY A 355 40.14 -11.98 -20.70
CA GLY A 355 39.54 -13.32 -20.77
C GLY A 355 38.96 -13.78 -19.42
N GLU A 356 39.65 -13.49 -18.31
CA GLU A 356 39.18 -13.84 -16.97
C GLU A 356 37.90 -13.07 -16.60
N VAL A 357 37.84 -11.76 -16.90
CA VAL A 357 36.62 -10.95 -16.69
C VAL A 357 35.47 -11.47 -17.54
N ALA A 358 35.72 -11.80 -18.81
CA ALA A 358 34.72 -12.32 -19.72
C ALA A 358 34.18 -13.69 -19.26
N ARG A 359 35.07 -14.59 -18.83
CA ARG A 359 34.71 -15.89 -18.28
C ARG A 359 33.80 -15.75 -17.05
N ARG A 360 34.22 -14.92 -16.08
CA ARG A 360 33.40 -14.65 -14.88
C ARG A 360 32.05 -14.03 -15.22
N THR A 361 32.03 -13.10 -16.18
CA THR A 361 30.77 -12.48 -16.66
C THR A 361 29.81 -13.52 -17.21
N ARG A 362 30.28 -14.46 -18.03
CA ARG A 362 29.45 -15.54 -18.58
C ARG A 362 28.92 -16.45 -17.46
N SER A 363 29.82 -16.88 -16.55
CA SER A 363 29.44 -17.73 -15.42
C SER A 363 28.34 -17.11 -14.56
N TYR A 364 28.52 -15.87 -14.14
CA TYR A 364 27.54 -15.16 -13.31
C TYR A 364 26.22 -14.89 -14.05
N ALA A 365 26.29 -14.50 -15.34
CA ALA A 365 25.08 -14.27 -16.12
C ALA A 365 24.24 -15.55 -16.29
N MET A 366 24.88 -16.70 -16.46
CA MET A 366 24.21 -18.02 -16.51
C MET A 366 23.58 -18.37 -15.15
N GLU A 367 24.33 -18.23 -14.06
CA GLU A 367 23.85 -18.48 -12.70
C GLU A 367 22.63 -17.60 -12.38
N TYR A 368 22.69 -16.30 -12.73
CA TYR A 368 21.57 -15.38 -12.48
C TYR A 368 20.35 -15.76 -13.30
N GLN A 369 20.53 -16.15 -14.56
CA GLN A 369 19.45 -16.64 -15.38
C GLN A 369 18.78 -17.85 -14.72
N GLU A 370 19.55 -18.81 -14.25
CA GLU A 370 19.01 -20.00 -13.58
C GLU A 370 18.26 -19.68 -12.29
N ILE A 371 18.80 -18.79 -11.45
CA ILE A 371 18.20 -18.43 -10.15
C ILE A 371 16.93 -17.59 -10.33
N PHE A 372 16.96 -16.58 -11.21
CA PHE A 372 15.88 -15.58 -11.31
C PHE A 372 14.81 -15.94 -12.35
N THR A 373 15.04 -16.91 -13.26
CA THR A 373 14.03 -17.40 -14.19
C THR A 373 13.29 -18.66 -13.70
N LYS A 374 13.75 -19.30 -12.63
CA LYS A 374 12.92 -20.29 -11.95
C LYS A 374 11.62 -19.61 -11.54
N LYS A 375 10.57 -19.83 -12.35
CA LYS A 375 9.21 -19.49 -11.92
C LYS A 375 9.01 -20.17 -10.57
N PRO A 376 8.48 -19.46 -9.57
CA PRO A 376 8.06 -20.13 -8.35
C PRO A 376 7.21 -21.32 -8.82
N GLU A 377 7.51 -22.50 -8.28
CA GLU A 377 6.67 -23.68 -8.53
C GLU A 377 5.23 -23.21 -8.42
N LYS A 378 4.41 -23.53 -9.46
CA LYS A 378 2.99 -23.22 -9.40
C LYS A 378 2.52 -23.76 -8.07
N HIS A 379 2.26 -22.88 -7.11
CA HIS A 379 1.62 -23.29 -5.86
C HIS A 379 0.45 -24.16 -6.27
N ARG A 380 0.32 -25.33 -5.62
CA ARG A 380 -0.87 -26.16 -5.75
C ARG A 380 -2.06 -25.23 -5.72
N VAL A 381 -2.89 -25.28 -6.74
CA VAL A 381 -4.16 -24.54 -6.76
C VAL A 381 -4.90 -25.01 -5.53
N ASP A 382 -5.01 -24.16 -4.52
CA ASP A 382 -5.79 -24.49 -3.34
C ASP A 382 -7.24 -24.55 -3.80
N ARG A 383 -7.77 -25.76 -3.87
CA ARG A 383 -9.18 -26.00 -4.20
C ARG A 383 -10.03 -25.84 -2.95
N TRP A 384 -11.29 -25.57 -3.16
CA TRP A 384 -12.27 -25.64 -2.09
C TRP A 384 -12.25 -27.04 -1.45
N ASN A 385 -12.34 -27.10 -0.13
CA ASN A 385 -12.42 -28.36 0.61
C ASN A 385 -13.74 -28.41 1.39
N PRO A 386 -14.45 -29.52 1.44
CA PRO A 386 -15.65 -29.64 2.25
C PRO A 386 -15.34 -29.37 3.74
N PRO A 387 -16.33 -28.91 4.52
CA PRO A 387 -16.17 -28.72 5.96
C PRO A 387 -15.97 -30.07 6.67
N GLN A 388 -15.48 -30.00 7.91
CA GLN A 388 -15.41 -31.18 8.77
C GLN A 388 -16.85 -31.68 9.11
N ASP A 389 -16.96 -32.95 9.48
CA ASP A 389 -18.23 -33.57 9.85
C ASP A 389 -19.06 -32.70 10.81
N GLU A 390 -20.36 -32.68 10.57
CA GLU A 390 -21.36 -31.90 11.31
C GLU A 390 -21.24 -30.36 11.18
N MET A 391 -20.41 -29.83 10.31
CA MET A 391 -20.38 -28.41 9.99
C MET A 391 -20.88 -28.15 8.58
N PHE A 392 -21.48 -26.99 8.42
CA PHE A 392 -21.82 -26.43 7.12
C PHE A 392 -20.75 -25.40 6.72
N LYS A 393 -20.56 -25.19 5.44
CA LYS A 393 -19.64 -24.17 4.93
C LYS A 393 -20.41 -23.13 4.14
N VAL A 394 -20.19 -21.86 4.50
CA VAL A 394 -20.78 -20.71 3.82
C VAL A 394 -19.66 -19.87 3.22
N ASN A 395 -19.58 -19.85 1.91
CA ASN A 395 -18.65 -19.00 1.18
C ASN A 395 -19.34 -17.67 0.83
N VAL A 396 -18.65 -16.55 1.05
CA VAL A 396 -19.16 -15.20 0.78
C VAL A 396 -18.15 -14.41 -0.04
N ASP A 397 -18.64 -13.54 -0.93
CA ASP A 397 -17.82 -12.65 -1.76
C ASP A 397 -18.58 -11.37 -2.10
N GLY A 398 -17.84 -10.25 -2.18
CA GLY A 398 -18.35 -8.94 -2.55
C GLY A 398 -17.73 -8.45 -3.86
N SER A 399 -18.55 -8.00 -4.81
CA SER A 399 -18.11 -7.50 -6.11
C SER A 399 -18.37 -6.01 -6.24
N PHE A 400 -17.30 -5.19 -6.27
CA PHE A 400 -17.35 -3.73 -6.36
C PHE A 400 -16.64 -3.23 -7.62
N VAL A 401 -17.22 -2.24 -8.29
CA VAL A 401 -16.60 -1.54 -9.42
C VAL A 401 -16.42 -0.08 -9.07
N THR A 402 -15.18 0.40 -9.17
CA THR A 402 -14.85 1.80 -8.87
C THR A 402 -15.64 2.75 -9.80
N GLY A 403 -16.35 3.71 -9.20
CA GLY A 403 -17.18 4.67 -9.94
C GLY A 403 -18.65 4.29 -10.02
N GLU A 404 -19.04 3.07 -9.63
CA GLU A 404 -20.44 2.67 -9.44
C GLU A 404 -20.84 2.87 -7.98
N ASN A 405 -22.09 3.31 -7.74
CA ASN A 405 -22.61 3.53 -6.39
C ASN A 405 -23.22 2.27 -5.79
N HIS A 406 -22.93 1.10 -6.35
CA HIS A 406 -23.50 -0.17 -5.92
C HIS A 406 -22.47 -1.30 -5.96
N ALA A 407 -22.77 -2.36 -5.23
CA ALA A 407 -21.98 -3.58 -5.21
C ALA A 407 -22.90 -4.80 -5.37
N GLY A 408 -22.35 -5.89 -5.90
CA GLY A 408 -22.97 -7.20 -5.85
C GLY A 408 -22.43 -8.00 -4.66
N TRP A 409 -23.24 -8.88 -4.13
CA TRP A 409 -22.82 -9.86 -3.14
C TRP A 409 -23.29 -11.26 -3.55
N GLY A 410 -22.52 -12.26 -3.17
CA GLY A 410 -22.80 -13.67 -3.45
C GLY A 410 -22.51 -14.54 -2.23
N VAL A 411 -23.40 -15.48 -1.98
CA VAL A 411 -23.34 -16.41 -0.86
C VAL A 411 -23.71 -17.81 -1.33
N VAL A 412 -22.98 -18.83 -0.91
CA VAL A 412 -23.34 -20.24 -1.12
C VAL A 412 -23.13 -21.03 0.16
N ALA A 413 -24.15 -21.74 0.61
CA ALA A 413 -24.13 -22.67 1.74
C ALA A 413 -24.02 -24.10 1.23
N ARG A 414 -23.05 -24.88 1.74
CA ARG A 414 -22.78 -26.26 1.34
C ARG A 414 -22.63 -27.19 2.57
N ASP A 415 -23.01 -28.42 2.39
CA ASP A 415 -22.86 -29.47 3.41
C ASP A 415 -21.44 -30.09 3.42
N SER A 416 -21.25 -31.10 4.28
CA SER A 416 -19.98 -31.84 4.38
C SER A 416 -19.65 -32.72 3.17
N ALA A 417 -20.65 -33.04 2.31
CA ALA A 417 -20.43 -33.73 1.05
C ALA A 417 -20.09 -32.77 -0.10
N GLY A 418 -20.21 -31.44 0.12
CA GLY A 418 -20.02 -30.40 -0.88
C GLY A 418 -21.29 -30.09 -1.69
N ALA A 419 -22.43 -30.71 -1.33
CA ALA A 419 -23.71 -30.41 -1.97
C ALA A 419 -24.16 -28.99 -1.58
N VAL A 420 -24.70 -28.26 -2.55
CA VAL A 420 -25.28 -26.94 -2.31
C VAL A 420 -26.60 -27.10 -1.58
N ILE A 421 -26.77 -26.39 -0.47
CA ILE A 421 -28.02 -26.29 0.29
C ILE A 421 -28.80 -25.08 -0.21
N CYS A 422 -28.12 -23.95 -0.36
CA CYS A 422 -28.73 -22.73 -0.86
C CYS A 422 -27.63 -21.81 -1.41
N ALA A 423 -27.94 -21.15 -2.52
CA ALA A 423 -27.15 -20.06 -3.05
C ALA A 423 -27.99 -18.80 -3.11
N ARG A 424 -27.37 -17.64 -2.83
CA ARG A 424 -28.06 -16.35 -2.91
C ARG A 424 -27.13 -15.31 -3.51
N ALA A 425 -27.66 -14.44 -4.35
CA ALA A 425 -26.95 -13.32 -4.92
C ALA A 425 -27.84 -12.09 -4.95
N GLY A 426 -27.29 -10.91 -4.76
CA GLY A 426 -28.08 -9.69 -4.76
C GLY A 426 -27.24 -8.44 -4.94
N ARG A 427 -27.92 -7.32 -5.12
CA ARG A 427 -27.34 -6.01 -5.30
C ARG A 427 -27.58 -5.15 -4.08
N GLN A 428 -26.55 -4.41 -3.68
CA GLN A 428 -26.65 -3.38 -2.66
C GLN A 428 -26.25 -2.03 -3.21
N GLU A 429 -27.06 -1.04 -2.91
CA GLU A 429 -26.81 0.37 -3.19
C GLU A 429 -25.96 1.03 -2.09
N GLN A 430 -25.41 2.18 -2.43
CA GLN A 430 -24.68 3.05 -1.48
C GLN A 430 -23.44 2.40 -0.83
N VAL A 431 -22.73 1.55 -1.56
CA VAL A 431 -21.48 0.95 -1.10
C VAL A 431 -20.31 1.88 -1.47
N GLY A 432 -19.47 2.23 -0.49
CA GLY A 432 -18.39 3.20 -0.67
C GLY A 432 -17.12 2.63 -1.33
N ASP A 433 -16.81 1.36 -1.08
CA ASP A 433 -15.59 0.70 -1.57
C ASP A 433 -15.70 -0.83 -1.60
N ALA A 434 -14.64 -1.49 -2.05
CA ALA A 434 -14.60 -2.95 -2.13
C ALA A 434 -14.68 -3.63 -0.75
N PHE A 435 -14.15 -3.02 0.30
CA PHE A 435 -14.24 -3.59 1.65
C PHE A 435 -15.68 -3.57 2.17
N GLY A 436 -16.43 -2.51 1.88
CA GLY A 436 -17.85 -2.44 2.19
C GLY A 436 -18.69 -3.51 1.48
N ALA A 437 -18.35 -3.86 0.23
CA ALA A 437 -18.99 -4.96 -0.49
C ALA A 437 -18.75 -6.31 0.20
N GLU A 438 -17.52 -6.56 0.64
CA GLU A 438 -17.15 -7.77 1.38
C GLU A 438 -17.85 -7.88 2.75
N VAL A 439 -17.89 -6.77 3.51
CA VAL A 439 -18.60 -6.70 4.79
C VAL A 439 -20.08 -7.02 4.63
N ASN A 440 -20.70 -6.45 3.60
CA ASN A 440 -22.10 -6.73 3.32
C ASN A 440 -22.34 -8.18 2.91
N ALA A 441 -21.49 -8.75 2.04
CA ALA A 441 -21.59 -10.17 1.66
C ALA A 441 -21.51 -11.09 2.89
N MET A 442 -20.66 -10.77 3.88
CA MET A 442 -20.58 -11.52 5.14
C MET A 442 -21.87 -11.39 5.95
N ALA A 443 -22.43 -10.19 6.07
CA ALA A 443 -23.70 -9.98 6.77
C ALA A 443 -24.85 -10.79 6.12
N GLN A 444 -24.92 -10.80 4.77
CA GLN A 444 -25.90 -11.61 4.05
C GLN A 444 -25.65 -13.11 4.22
N GLY A 445 -24.37 -13.55 4.29
CA GLY A 445 -24.02 -14.94 4.56
C GLY A 445 -24.43 -15.42 5.95
N VAL A 446 -24.23 -14.57 6.97
CA VAL A 446 -24.66 -14.84 8.35
C VAL A 446 -26.20 -14.89 8.42
N ALA A 447 -26.89 -13.95 7.79
CA ALA A 447 -28.36 -13.94 7.74
C ALA A 447 -28.92 -15.20 7.06
N LEU A 448 -28.39 -15.58 5.89
CA LEU A 448 -28.79 -16.80 5.19
C LEU A 448 -28.60 -18.05 6.03
N ALA A 449 -27.43 -18.19 6.67
CA ALA A 449 -27.15 -19.34 7.52
C ALA A 449 -28.10 -19.43 8.73
N ALA A 450 -28.47 -18.28 9.32
CA ALA A 450 -29.45 -18.20 10.39
C ALA A 450 -30.88 -18.56 9.91
N GLU A 451 -31.30 -18.05 8.76
CA GLU A 451 -32.59 -18.37 8.13
C GLU A 451 -32.71 -19.88 7.83
N LEU A 452 -31.62 -20.51 7.39
CA LEU A 452 -31.58 -21.96 7.12
C LEU A 452 -31.46 -22.81 8.42
N GLY A 453 -31.34 -22.19 9.60
CA GLY A 453 -31.18 -22.87 10.87
C GLY A 453 -29.86 -23.64 11.03
N LEU A 454 -28.81 -23.22 10.33
CA LEU A 454 -27.49 -23.86 10.39
C LEU A 454 -26.77 -23.46 11.69
N LEU A 455 -26.71 -24.36 12.67
CA LEU A 455 -26.14 -24.05 13.99
C LEU A 455 -24.62 -24.11 14.08
N ARG A 456 -23.95 -24.83 13.15
CA ARG A 456 -22.51 -25.07 13.14
C ARG A 456 -21.93 -24.73 11.78
N VAL A 457 -21.29 -23.57 11.65
CA VAL A 457 -20.94 -23.01 10.33
C VAL A 457 -19.49 -22.56 10.27
N SER A 458 -18.81 -22.88 9.15
CA SER A 458 -17.54 -22.28 8.74
C SER A 458 -17.80 -21.26 7.65
N PHE A 459 -17.64 -19.98 7.96
CA PHE A 459 -17.71 -18.89 6.97
C PHE A 459 -16.35 -18.71 6.31
N GLU A 460 -16.32 -18.67 4.98
CA GLU A 460 -15.10 -18.44 4.19
C GLU A 460 -15.25 -17.22 3.29
N THR A 461 -14.19 -16.40 3.26
CA THR A 461 -14.03 -15.24 2.38
C THR A 461 -12.60 -15.20 1.82
N ASP A 462 -12.38 -14.64 0.64
CA ASP A 462 -11.02 -14.41 0.12
C ASP A 462 -10.40 -13.10 0.64
N SER A 463 -11.16 -12.31 1.41
CA SER A 463 -10.71 -11.09 2.06
C SER A 463 -10.09 -11.36 3.45
N GLN A 464 -8.75 -11.37 3.54
CA GLN A 464 -8.07 -11.46 4.83
C GLN A 464 -8.43 -10.28 5.75
N LEU A 465 -8.66 -9.10 5.16
CA LEU A 465 -9.05 -7.91 5.90
C LEU A 465 -10.39 -8.11 6.61
N LEU A 466 -11.37 -8.69 5.91
CA LEU A 466 -12.68 -9.02 6.48
C LEU A 466 -12.57 -10.09 7.56
N ALA A 467 -11.84 -11.18 7.30
CA ALA A 467 -11.65 -12.25 8.30
C ALA A 467 -11.01 -11.70 9.61
N ASP A 468 -10.02 -10.81 9.48
CA ASP A 468 -9.40 -10.13 10.62
C ASP A 468 -10.38 -9.18 11.36
N ALA A 469 -11.25 -8.47 10.62
CA ALA A 469 -12.23 -7.55 11.18
C ALA A 469 -13.35 -8.28 11.93
N MET A 470 -13.68 -9.48 11.50
CA MET A 470 -14.70 -10.33 12.11
C MET A 470 -14.22 -11.09 13.37
N ASP A 471 -12.97 -10.88 13.83
CA ASP A 471 -12.49 -11.42 15.11
C ASP A 471 -13.31 -10.88 16.28
N LEU A 472 -14.00 -11.76 16.98
CA LEU A 472 -14.93 -11.41 18.09
C LEU A 472 -14.25 -10.72 19.27
N HIS A 473 -12.94 -10.83 19.41
CA HIS A 473 -12.15 -10.26 20.50
C HIS A 473 -11.57 -8.89 20.19
N LYS A 474 -11.79 -8.39 18.97
CA LYS A 474 -11.28 -7.10 18.51
C LYS A 474 -12.43 -6.18 18.14
N ALA A 475 -12.41 -4.96 18.67
CA ALA A 475 -13.28 -3.90 18.19
C ALA A 475 -12.82 -3.46 16.78
N ASP A 476 -13.76 -3.23 15.90
CA ASP A 476 -13.49 -2.68 14.58
C ASP A 476 -13.64 -1.15 14.61
N SER A 477 -12.72 -0.45 13.95
CA SER A 477 -12.74 1.03 13.84
C SER A 477 -12.85 1.49 12.39
N SER A 478 -13.20 0.60 11.47
CA SER A 478 -13.41 0.95 10.07
C SER A 478 -14.70 1.76 9.84
N ALA A 479 -14.85 2.28 8.64
CA ALA A 479 -16.09 2.95 8.23
C ALA A 479 -17.33 2.02 8.29
N TYR A 480 -17.13 0.69 8.34
CA TYR A 480 -18.17 -0.33 8.38
C TYR A 480 -18.30 -1.00 9.76
N SER A 481 -17.71 -0.40 10.79
CA SER A 481 -17.72 -0.93 12.17
C SER A 481 -19.14 -1.26 12.67
N ALA A 482 -20.13 -0.46 12.31
CA ALA A 482 -21.53 -0.69 12.67
C ALA A 482 -22.04 -2.04 12.14
N VAL A 483 -21.85 -2.31 10.86
CA VAL A 483 -22.29 -3.57 10.21
C VAL A 483 -21.49 -4.76 10.73
N ILE A 484 -20.17 -4.58 10.94
CA ILE A 484 -19.28 -5.62 11.45
C ILE A 484 -19.69 -6.03 12.87
N GLU A 485 -19.91 -5.08 13.77
CA GLU A 485 -20.28 -5.37 15.15
C GLU A 485 -21.69 -5.99 15.24
N ASP A 486 -22.64 -5.55 14.40
CA ASP A 486 -23.96 -6.19 14.30
C ASP A 486 -23.84 -7.64 13.81
N THR A 487 -23.05 -7.87 12.78
CA THR A 487 -22.81 -9.23 12.25
C THR A 487 -22.14 -10.12 13.32
N LYS A 488 -21.18 -9.59 14.10
CA LYS A 488 -20.60 -10.30 15.24
C LYS A 488 -21.61 -10.63 16.34
N LEU A 489 -22.55 -9.73 16.59
CA LEU A 489 -23.63 -9.99 17.54
C LEU A 489 -24.53 -11.13 17.05
N GLN A 490 -24.92 -11.11 15.77
CA GLN A 490 -25.70 -12.18 15.15
C GLN A 490 -24.99 -13.52 15.22
N LEU A 491 -23.68 -13.56 14.96
CA LEU A 491 -22.85 -14.77 15.11
C LEU A 491 -22.91 -15.35 16.51
N LYS A 492 -22.88 -14.52 17.54
CA LYS A 492 -22.97 -14.96 18.96
C LYS A 492 -24.37 -15.45 19.33
N LEU A 493 -25.42 -14.86 18.74
CA LEU A 493 -26.81 -15.17 19.11
C LEU A 493 -27.34 -16.43 18.42
N TRP A 494 -26.98 -16.63 17.12
CA TRP A 494 -27.63 -17.65 16.30
C TRP A 494 -26.84 -18.95 16.13
N PHE A 495 -25.52 -18.95 16.36
CA PHE A 495 -24.68 -20.11 16.09
C PHE A 495 -24.11 -20.72 17.36
N SER A 496 -24.27 -22.03 17.51
CA SER A 496 -23.67 -22.79 18.61
C SER A 496 -22.15 -22.94 18.43
N ARG A 497 -21.70 -23.01 17.18
CA ARG A 497 -20.28 -22.99 16.79
C ARG A 497 -20.11 -22.32 15.43
N HIS A 498 -19.25 -21.34 15.36
CA HIS A 498 -18.86 -20.72 14.11
C HIS A 498 -17.35 -20.52 14.05
N VAL A 499 -16.81 -20.50 12.82
CA VAL A 499 -15.41 -20.19 12.51
C VAL A 499 -15.41 -19.30 11.28
N ILE A 500 -14.57 -18.27 11.27
CA ILE A 500 -14.39 -17.40 10.10
C ILE A 500 -12.96 -17.58 9.60
N VAL A 501 -12.79 -17.94 8.34
CA VAL A 501 -11.50 -18.29 7.74
C VAL A 501 -11.33 -17.52 6.43
N SER A 502 -10.13 -17.01 6.20
CA SER A 502 -9.78 -16.54 4.86
C SER A 502 -9.30 -17.71 4.00
N CYS A 503 -9.78 -17.77 2.77
CA CYS A 503 -9.36 -18.74 1.78
C CYS A 503 -8.72 -18.04 0.57
N ARG A 504 -8.13 -18.78 -0.34
CA ARG A 504 -7.67 -18.22 -1.61
C ARG A 504 -8.84 -18.03 -2.57
N ARG A 505 -8.71 -17.06 -3.48
CA ARG A 505 -9.75 -16.72 -4.46
C ARG A 505 -10.19 -17.93 -5.29
N GLU A 506 -9.25 -18.83 -5.63
CA GLU A 506 -9.54 -20.05 -6.37
C GLU A 506 -10.48 -20.99 -5.60
N ALA A 507 -10.42 -20.99 -4.27
CA ALA A 507 -11.32 -21.75 -3.41
C ALA A 507 -12.63 -21.03 -3.07
N ASN A 508 -12.79 -19.75 -3.49
CA ASN A 508 -13.99 -18.93 -3.32
C ASN A 508 -14.73 -18.64 -4.64
N SER A 509 -14.38 -19.37 -5.71
CA SER A 509 -14.83 -19.09 -7.07
C SER A 509 -16.36 -19.07 -7.22
N VAL A 510 -17.08 -19.96 -6.54
CA VAL A 510 -18.55 -20.03 -6.58
C VAL A 510 -19.18 -18.75 -6.01
N ALA A 511 -18.75 -18.29 -4.83
CA ALA A 511 -19.24 -17.05 -4.23
C ALA A 511 -18.87 -15.84 -5.10
N HIS A 512 -17.68 -15.83 -5.71
CA HIS A 512 -17.22 -14.78 -6.60
C HIS A 512 -18.10 -14.61 -7.84
N GLU A 513 -18.44 -15.71 -8.52
CA GLU A 513 -19.34 -15.67 -9.66
C GLU A 513 -20.77 -15.25 -9.25
N LEU A 514 -21.25 -15.70 -8.08
CA LEU A 514 -22.53 -15.25 -7.53
C LEU A 514 -22.53 -13.75 -7.24
N ALA A 515 -21.46 -13.21 -6.66
CA ALA A 515 -21.31 -11.76 -6.42
C ALA A 515 -21.32 -10.96 -7.73
N SER A 516 -20.71 -11.50 -8.78
CA SER A 516 -20.72 -10.91 -10.11
C SER A 516 -22.13 -10.89 -10.72
N LEU A 517 -22.90 -11.96 -10.54
CA LEU A 517 -24.33 -12.02 -10.93
C LEU A 517 -25.17 -11.06 -10.09
N GLY A 518 -24.90 -10.96 -8.79
CA GLY A 518 -25.59 -10.06 -7.87
C GLY A 518 -25.58 -8.60 -8.32
N ARG A 519 -24.49 -8.12 -8.95
CA ARG A 519 -24.46 -6.76 -9.52
C ARG A 519 -25.48 -6.51 -10.63
N LEU A 520 -25.94 -7.55 -11.29
CA LEU A 520 -26.92 -7.47 -12.38
C LEU A 520 -28.36 -7.52 -11.87
N CYS A 521 -28.59 -7.77 -10.58
CA CYS A 521 -29.92 -7.75 -9.98
C CYS A 521 -30.52 -6.34 -10.00
N GLU A 522 -31.83 -6.25 -9.95
CA GLU A 522 -32.53 -4.99 -9.69
C GLU A 522 -32.21 -4.48 -8.28
N ILE A 523 -32.39 -3.18 -8.06
CA ILE A 523 -32.12 -2.53 -6.77
C ILE A 523 -32.92 -3.21 -5.66
N ASN A 524 -32.22 -3.57 -4.57
CA ASN A 524 -32.79 -4.24 -3.39
C ASN A 524 -33.45 -5.59 -3.68
N HIS A 525 -33.20 -6.19 -4.84
CA HIS A 525 -33.62 -7.54 -5.14
C HIS A 525 -32.48 -8.53 -4.95
N SER A 526 -32.82 -9.72 -4.48
CA SER A 526 -31.90 -10.86 -4.39
C SER A 526 -32.51 -12.07 -5.09
N MET A 527 -31.70 -12.87 -5.72
CA MET A 527 -32.06 -14.16 -6.30
C MET A 527 -31.59 -15.26 -5.34
N GLN A 528 -32.44 -16.27 -5.18
CA GLN A 528 -32.15 -17.44 -4.35
C GLN A 528 -32.35 -18.72 -5.15
N TRP A 529 -31.49 -19.70 -4.90
CA TRP A 529 -31.56 -21.05 -5.47
C TRP A 529 -31.41 -22.04 -4.32
N ASP A 530 -32.45 -22.86 -4.12
CA ASP A 530 -32.49 -23.90 -3.10
C ASP A 530 -32.02 -25.21 -3.72
N ASP A 531 -31.10 -25.90 -3.05
CA ASP A 531 -30.45 -27.15 -3.46
C ASP A 531 -29.71 -27.09 -4.82
N ASP A 532 -29.48 -25.88 -5.38
CA ASP A 532 -28.89 -25.67 -6.70
C ASP A 532 -28.11 -24.33 -6.78
N VAL A 533 -27.56 -24.05 -7.95
CA VAL A 533 -26.93 -22.78 -8.33
C VAL A 533 -27.33 -22.38 -9.74
N PRO A 534 -27.25 -21.10 -10.13
CA PRO A 534 -27.52 -20.70 -11.51
C PRO A 534 -26.56 -21.41 -12.49
N ALA A 535 -27.03 -21.71 -13.70
CA ALA A 535 -26.27 -22.46 -14.72
C ALA A 535 -24.89 -21.87 -15.00
N ALA A 536 -24.73 -20.53 -14.90
CA ALA A 536 -23.44 -19.85 -15.07
C ALA A 536 -22.39 -20.25 -14.00
N VAL A 537 -22.83 -20.67 -12.82
CA VAL A 537 -21.97 -21.00 -11.66
C VAL A 537 -21.79 -22.52 -11.50
N ALA A 538 -22.64 -23.33 -12.12
CA ALA A 538 -22.64 -24.79 -11.98
C ALA A 538 -21.28 -25.44 -12.28
N ALA A 539 -20.54 -24.93 -13.27
CA ALA A 539 -19.20 -25.41 -13.61
C ALA A 539 -18.19 -25.21 -12.47
N CYS A 540 -18.32 -24.10 -11.71
CA CYS A 540 -17.44 -23.82 -10.55
C CYS A 540 -17.75 -24.81 -9.41
N VAL A 541 -19.02 -25.10 -9.14
CA VAL A 541 -19.41 -26.10 -8.13
C VAL A 541 -18.89 -27.49 -8.49
N GLN A 542 -19.03 -27.90 -9.76
CA GLN A 542 -18.50 -29.19 -10.21
C GLN A 542 -16.97 -29.29 -10.09
N ALA A 543 -16.24 -28.21 -10.37
CA ALA A 543 -14.78 -28.16 -10.23
C ALA A 543 -14.31 -28.30 -8.78
N ASP A 544 -15.14 -27.94 -7.80
CA ASP A 544 -14.86 -28.03 -6.37
C ASP A 544 -15.05 -29.47 -5.83
N LEU A 545 -15.89 -30.28 -6.46
CA LEU A 545 -16.21 -31.62 -5.97
C LEU A 545 -15.04 -32.61 -6.18
N PRO A 546 -14.77 -33.50 -5.20
CA PRO A 546 -13.74 -34.53 -5.34
C PRO A 546 -14.17 -35.57 -6.38
N GLY A 547 -13.48 -35.61 -7.52
CA GLY A 547 -13.75 -36.58 -8.59
C GLY A 547 -13.56 -36.06 -10.02
N HIS A 548 -13.59 -34.78 -10.26
CA HIS A 548 -13.19 -34.19 -11.53
C HIS A 548 -11.67 -33.99 -11.58
N ARG A 549 -10.95 -35.05 -11.97
CA ARG A 549 -9.53 -35.03 -12.32
C ARG A 549 -9.34 -34.76 -13.80
#